data_966427973d4d3c333e6496ee4a26fa9c
#
_entry.id   966427973d4d3c333e6496ee4a26fa9c
#
_cell.length_a   1.000
_cell.length_b   1.000
_cell.length_c   1.000
_cell.angle_alpha   90.00
_cell.angle_beta   90.00
_cell.angle_gamma   90.00
#
_symmetry.space_group_name_H-M   'P 1'
#
loop_
_entity.id
_entity.type
_entity.pdbx_description
1 polymer ?
#
loop_
_entity_poly.entity_id
_entity_poly.type
_entity_poly.pdbx_seq_one_letter_code
_entity_poly.pdbx_strand_id
1 'polypeptide(L)'
;MRRRFAVTLSATAVLALAAGVPAWAAGGKPSITHERSSGIDAEISADLTEFCGFPISVFHEVNATIRFYPDGSERDTVNERFVYTAGSQQLFERDTFQFFFDAGQEITRFTGVPFRIQDESGRVIFKDRGNVAFDRDGNIAWEHGPHPSLHDPTAGGICRDLSQ
;
A
#
# COMPACT_ATOMS: atom_id res chain seq x y z
N MET A 1 -27.61 10.23 4.31
CA MET A 1 -26.44 9.92 5.20
C MET A 1 -25.29 9.49 4.29
N ARG A 2 -24.32 10.36 4.07
CA ARG A 2 -23.13 10.05 3.26
C ARG A 2 -22.10 9.42 4.18
N ARG A 3 -22.00 8.10 4.20
CA ARG A 3 -20.87 7.40 4.83
C ARG A 3 -19.64 7.68 3.97
N ARG A 4 -18.70 8.42 4.51
CA ARG A 4 -17.36 8.58 3.94
C ARG A 4 -16.65 7.22 4.12
N PHE A 5 -16.58 6.44 3.04
CA PHE A 5 -15.68 5.30 3.00
C PHE A 5 -14.27 5.87 2.92
N ALA A 6 -13.62 5.98 4.06
CA ALA A 6 -12.18 6.01 4.08
C ALA A 6 -11.74 4.62 3.61
N VAL A 7 -11.18 4.53 2.40
CA VAL A 7 -10.31 3.40 2.07
C VAL A 7 -9.16 3.53 3.06
N THR A 8 -9.32 2.88 4.18
CA THR A 8 -8.21 2.64 5.08
C THR A 8 -7.25 1.82 4.24
N LEU A 9 -6.17 2.44 3.77
CA LEU A 9 -4.97 1.67 3.45
C LEU A 9 -4.74 0.84 4.71
N SER A 10 -5.15 -0.42 4.67
CA SER A 10 -4.73 -1.39 5.65
C SER A 10 -3.25 -1.64 5.36
N ALA A 11 -2.43 -0.61 5.66
CA ALA A 11 -1.08 -0.89 6.04
C ALA A 11 -1.26 -1.83 7.23
N THR A 12 -1.19 -3.12 6.96
CA THR A 12 -1.05 -4.11 8.00
C THR A 12 0.14 -3.60 8.79
N ALA A 13 -0.17 -2.85 9.86
CA ALA A 13 0.84 -2.36 10.77
C ALA A 13 1.46 -3.63 11.33
N VAL A 14 2.57 -4.03 10.74
CA VAL A 14 3.50 -4.92 11.40
C VAL A 14 3.87 -4.16 12.66
N LEU A 15 3.19 -4.48 13.75
CA LEU A 15 3.55 -4.04 15.08
C LEU A 15 4.94 -4.60 15.34
N ALA A 16 5.95 -3.87 14.90
CA ALA A 16 7.30 -4.03 15.38
C ALA A 16 7.21 -3.77 16.88
N LEU A 17 7.29 -4.83 17.66
CA LEU A 17 7.52 -4.75 19.10
C LEU A 17 8.69 -3.79 19.30
N ALA A 18 8.38 -2.59 19.81
CA ALA A 18 9.36 -1.60 20.19
C ALA A 18 10.18 -2.16 21.36
N ALA A 19 11.11 -3.05 21.05
CA ALA A 19 12.26 -3.29 21.89
C ALA A 19 13.04 -1.99 21.89
N GLY A 20 13.10 -1.29 23.03
CA GLY A 20 13.70 0.02 23.18
C GLY A 20 15.01 0.12 22.42
N VAL A 21 15.00 0.94 21.38
CA VAL A 21 16.18 1.20 20.56
C VAL A 21 17.11 2.07 21.42
N PRO A 22 18.32 1.61 21.77
CA PRO A 22 19.26 2.45 22.48
C PRO A 22 19.60 3.65 21.59
N ALA A 23 19.65 4.84 22.21
CA ALA A 23 20.03 6.08 21.53
C ALA A 23 21.44 5.91 20.89
N TRP A 24 21.49 5.67 19.59
CA TRP A 24 22.74 5.56 18.83
C TRP A 24 23.21 6.96 18.45
N ALA A 25 24.50 7.18 18.64
CA ALA A 25 25.16 8.43 18.27
C ALA A 25 24.93 8.76 16.78
N ALA A 26 24.66 10.04 16.48
CA ALA A 26 24.53 10.57 15.13
C ALA A 26 25.73 10.12 14.26
N GLY A 27 25.45 9.32 13.21
CA GLY A 27 26.47 8.85 12.25
C GLY A 27 26.54 7.33 12.05
N GLY A 28 25.72 6.53 12.72
CA GLY A 28 25.64 5.09 12.53
C GLY A 28 25.03 4.68 11.18
N LYS A 29 25.36 3.45 10.71
CA LYS A 29 24.66 2.85 9.56
C LYS A 29 23.24 2.47 9.97
N PRO A 30 22.27 2.52 9.05
CA PRO A 30 20.92 2.03 9.33
C PRO A 30 20.95 0.52 9.62
N SER A 31 20.07 0.07 10.51
CA SER A 31 19.73 -1.35 10.60
C SER A 31 18.76 -1.70 9.46
N ILE A 32 18.87 -2.92 8.95
CA ILE A 32 18.06 -3.37 7.80
C ILE A 32 17.34 -4.66 8.20
N THR A 33 16.03 -4.67 7.98
CA THR A 33 15.18 -5.84 8.12
C THR A 33 14.55 -6.17 6.78
N HIS A 34 14.41 -7.46 6.48
CA HIS A 34 13.70 -7.95 5.31
C HIS A 34 12.49 -8.75 5.78
N GLU A 35 11.33 -8.39 5.26
CA GLU A 35 10.07 -9.06 5.55
C GLU A 35 9.49 -9.67 4.27
N ARG A 36 8.90 -10.83 4.42
CA ARG A 36 8.20 -11.51 3.33
C ARG A 36 6.98 -12.24 3.87
N SER A 37 5.86 -12.03 3.22
CA SER A 37 4.62 -12.76 3.50
C SER A 37 3.88 -13.07 2.20
N SER A 38 3.04 -14.12 2.24
CA SER A 38 2.15 -14.43 1.13
C SER A 38 0.98 -15.30 1.62
N GLY A 39 -0.18 -15.13 1.04
CA GLY A 39 -1.38 -15.89 1.36
C GLY A 39 -2.66 -15.23 0.87
N ILE A 40 -3.79 -15.84 1.23
CA ILE A 40 -5.09 -15.20 1.02
C ILE A 40 -5.27 -14.11 2.06
N ASP A 41 -5.52 -12.91 1.58
CA ASP A 41 -5.90 -11.78 2.42
C ASP A 41 -7.41 -11.80 2.67
N ALA A 42 -7.79 -12.27 3.85
CA ALA A 42 -9.20 -12.46 4.21
C ALA A 42 -9.93 -11.12 4.41
N GLU A 43 -9.23 -10.10 4.93
CA GLU A 43 -9.79 -8.78 5.20
C GLU A 43 -10.09 -8.04 3.89
N ILE A 44 -9.09 -7.89 3.02
CA ILE A 44 -9.28 -7.26 1.69
C ILE A 44 -10.32 -8.02 0.87
N SER A 45 -10.33 -9.37 0.94
CA SER A 45 -11.33 -10.19 0.24
C SER A 45 -12.74 -9.91 0.74
N ALA A 46 -12.94 -9.77 2.05
CA ALA A 46 -14.24 -9.46 2.64
C ALA A 46 -14.72 -8.05 2.26
N ASP A 47 -13.85 -7.05 2.37
CA ASP A 47 -14.16 -5.66 2.05
C ASP A 47 -14.53 -5.47 0.58
N LEU A 48 -13.75 -6.07 -0.34
CA LEU A 48 -14.05 -6.01 -1.77
C LEU A 48 -15.34 -6.78 -2.12
N THR A 49 -15.60 -7.93 -1.47
CA THR A 49 -16.83 -8.69 -1.63
C THR A 49 -18.05 -7.86 -1.23
N GLU A 50 -17.98 -7.17 -0.07
CA GLU A 50 -19.04 -6.26 0.37
C GLU A 50 -19.20 -5.08 -0.60
N PHE A 51 -18.11 -4.46 -1.00
CA PHE A 51 -18.12 -3.30 -1.88
C PHE A 51 -18.64 -3.60 -3.28
N CYS A 52 -18.20 -4.71 -3.89
CA CYS A 52 -18.61 -5.09 -5.25
C CYS A 52 -19.96 -5.85 -5.31
N GLY A 53 -20.40 -6.43 -4.20
CA GLY A 53 -21.66 -7.19 -4.12
C GLY A 53 -21.59 -8.61 -4.70
N PHE A 54 -20.39 -9.13 -4.93
CA PHE A 54 -20.15 -10.52 -5.35
C PHE A 54 -18.84 -11.06 -4.76
N PRO A 55 -18.67 -12.39 -4.61
CA PRO A 55 -17.50 -12.98 -3.97
C PRO A 55 -16.19 -12.67 -4.71
N ILE A 56 -15.23 -12.10 -3.98
CA ILE A 56 -13.88 -11.83 -4.45
C ILE A 56 -12.90 -12.47 -3.47
N SER A 57 -11.91 -13.19 -4.02
CA SER A 57 -10.76 -13.69 -3.27
C SER A 57 -9.52 -12.92 -3.68
N VAL A 58 -8.72 -12.51 -2.70
CA VAL A 58 -7.49 -11.76 -2.92
C VAL A 58 -6.30 -12.55 -2.39
N PHE A 59 -5.39 -12.93 -3.28
CA PHE A 59 -4.08 -13.43 -2.88
C PHE A 59 -3.11 -12.27 -2.82
N HIS A 60 -2.36 -12.16 -1.74
CA HIS A 60 -1.40 -11.09 -1.49
C HIS A 60 0.00 -11.65 -1.24
N GLU A 61 1.01 -11.06 -1.86
CA GLU A 61 2.42 -11.35 -1.65
C GLU A 61 3.17 -10.04 -1.43
N VAL A 62 3.92 -9.95 -0.33
CA VAL A 62 4.70 -8.77 0.07
C VAL A 62 6.16 -9.14 0.22
N ASN A 63 7.04 -8.26 -0.28
CA ASN A 63 8.46 -8.25 0.03
C ASN A 63 8.85 -6.82 0.43
N ALA A 64 9.22 -6.63 1.69
CA ALA A 64 9.61 -5.33 2.22
C ALA A 64 11.07 -5.34 2.68
N THR A 65 11.72 -4.20 2.50
CA THR A 65 13.03 -3.90 3.08
C THR A 65 12.89 -2.63 3.90
N ILE A 66 13.01 -2.78 5.20
CA ILE A 66 12.85 -1.72 6.19
C ILE A 66 14.23 -1.26 6.64
N ARG A 67 14.47 0.05 6.62
CA ARG A 67 15.72 0.67 7.07
C ARG A 67 15.44 1.64 8.20
N PHE A 68 15.90 1.28 9.39
CA PHE A 68 15.84 2.15 10.58
C PHE A 68 17.12 2.95 10.70
N TYR A 69 17.01 4.26 10.69
CA TYR A 69 18.14 5.16 10.81
C TYR A 69 18.40 5.54 12.28
N PRO A 70 19.65 5.91 12.64
CA PRO A 70 19.99 6.28 14.02
C PRO A 70 19.26 7.51 14.58
N ASP A 71 18.72 8.36 13.72
CA ASP A 71 17.90 9.52 14.09
C ASP A 71 16.44 9.17 14.41
N GLY A 72 16.09 7.89 14.33
CA GLY A 72 14.73 7.38 14.55
C GLY A 72 13.83 7.40 13.33
N SER A 73 14.31 7.93 12.20
CA SER A 73 13.57 7.86 10.95
C SER A 73 13.61 6.47 10.32
N GLU A 74 12.65 6.18 9.45
CA GLU A 74 12.52 4.89 8.77
C GLU A 74 12.26 5.08 7.28
N ARG A 75 12.76 4.14 6.51
CA ARG A 75 12.47 4.07 5.07
C ARG A 75 12.17 2.64 4.67
N ASP A 76 10.96 2.43 4.17
CA ASP A 76 10.52 1.16 3.64
C ASP A 76 10.58 1.15 2.13
N THR A 77 11.05 0.06 1.59
CA THR A 77 10.93 -0.25 0.17
C THR A 77 10.08 -1.49 0.06
N VAL A 78 8.91 -1.36 -0.56
CA VAL A 78 7.89 -2.40 -0.64
C VAL A 78 7.65 -2.79 -2.08
N ASN A 79 7.59 -4.11 -2.31
CA ASN A 79 7.11 -4.70 -3.55
C ASN A 79 5.96 -5.63 -3.19
N GLU A 80 4.81 -5.37 -3.78
CA GLU A 80 3.59 -6.14 -3.54
C GLU A 80 3.04 -6.70 -4.83
N ARG A 81 2.34 -7.80 -4.69
CA ARG A 81 1.57 -8.42 -5.74
C ARG A 81 0.24 -8.87 -5.18
N PHE A 82 -0.82 -8.45 -5.85
CA PHE A 82 -2.16 -8.97 -5.58
C PHE A 82 -2.70 -9.72 -6.79
N VAL A 83 -3.50 -10.74 -6.52
CA VAL A 83 -4.31 -11.43 -7.52
C VAL A 83 -5.74 -11.43 -7.00
N TYR A 84 -6.58 -10.68 -7.69
CA TYR A 84 -8.02 -10.61 -7.43
C TYR A 84 -8.73 -11.65 -8.28
N THR A 85 -9.57 -12.47 -7.68
CA THR A 85 -10.28 -13.55 -8.37
C THR A 85 -11.77 -13.48 -8.05
N ALA A 86 -12.61 -13.44 -9.10
CA ALA A 86 -14.06 -13.54 -9.01
C ALA A 86 -14.57 -14.50 -10.09
N GLY A 87 -15.03 -15.67 -9.67
CA GLY A 87 -15.39 -16.75 -10.62
C GLY A 87 -14.19 -17.15 -11.49
N SER A 88 -14.31 -16.95 -12.79
CA SER A 88 -13.24 -17.22 -13.77
C SER A 88 -12.38 -16.00 -14.11
N GLN A 89 -12.73 -14.82 -13.62
CA GLN A 89 -12.01 -13.57 -13.95
C GLN A 89 -10.90 -13.31 -12.95
N GLN A 90 -9.78 -12.81 -13.45
CA GLN A 90 -8.65 -12.39 -12.62
C GLN A 90 -8.12 -11.02 -13.01
N LEU A 91 -7.71 -10.27 -12.00
CA LEU A 91 -6.91 -9.05 -12.17
C LEU A 91 -5.61 -9.21 -11.39
N PHE A 92 -4.57 -8.59 -11.91
CA PHE A 92 -3.22 -8.68 -11.35
C PHE A 92 -2.72 -7.28 -11.02
N GLU A 93 -2.30 -7.08 -9.78
CA GLU A 93 -1.70 -5.85 -9.33
C GLU A 93 -0.23 -6.09 -8.99
N ARG A 94 0.61 -5.11 -9.31
CA ARG A 94 2.02 -5.09 -8.93
C ARG A 94 2.41 -3.68 -8.55
N ASP A 95 2.84 -3.56 -7.32
CA ASP A 95 3.18 -2.30 -6.70
C ASP A 95 4.64 -2.28 -6.31
N THR A 96 5.25 -1.12 -6.48
CA THR A 96 6.62 -0.87 -6.03
C THR A 96 6.68 0.56 -5.53
N PHE A 97 6.85 0.72 -4.24
CA PHE A 97 6.84 2.04 -3.61
C PHE A 97 7.78 2.12 -2.41
N GLN A 98 7.94 3.34 -1.91
CA GLN A 98 8.70 3.62 -0.72
C GLN A 98 7.90 4.53 0.20
N PHE A 99 7.86 4.18 1.48
CA PHE A 99 7.46 5.06 2.55
C PHE A 99 8.68 5.70 3.22
N PHE A 100 8.48 6.91 3.71
CA PHE A 100 9.42 7.62 4.53
C PHE A 100 8.70 8.06 5.79
N PHE A 101 9.18 7.59 6.92
CA PHE A 101 8.68 7.96 8.24
C PHE A 101 9.70 8.87 8.90
N ASP A 102 9.22 9.88 9.63
CA ASP A 102 10.08 10.70 10.47
C ASP A 102 10.44 9.97 11.79
N ALA A 103 11.21 10.62 12.65
CA ALA A 103 11.58 10.07 13.95
C ALA A 103 10.37 9.88 14.90
N GLY A 104 9.22 10.47 14.60
CA GLY A 104 7.95 10.25 15.29
C GLY A 104 7.14 9.07 14.75
N GLN A 105 7.67 8.38 13.73
CA GLN A 105 7.00 7.28 13.00
C GLN A 105 5.75 7.75 12.25
N GLU A 106 5.70 9.00 11.85
CA GLU A 106 4.65 9.54 10.98
C GLU A 106 5.09 9.46 9.51
N ILE A 107 4.18 9.06 8.62
CA ILE A 107 4.46 9.02 7.18
C ILE A 107 4.60 10.46 6.69
N THR A 108 5.80 10.81 6.22
CA THR A 108 6.08 12.14 5.69
C THR A 108 6.09 12.17 4.17
N ARG A 109 6.36 11.04 3.53
CA ARG A 109 6.41 10.93 2.08
C ARG A 109 6.17 9.50 1.62
N PHE A 110 5.59 9.42 0.45
CA PHE A 110 5.37 8.20 -0.30
C PHE A 110 5.82 8.43 -1.76
N THR A 111 6.48 7.46 -2.37
CA THR A 111 6.95 7.57 -3.75
C THR A 111 6.93 6.21 -4.45
N GLY A 112 6.62 6.20 -5.75
CA GLY A 112 6.66 5.00 -6.58
C GLY A 112 5.41 4.77 -7.42
N VAL A 113 5.06 3.50 -7.55
CA VAL A 113 3.86 3.01 -8.23
C VAL A 113 3.08 2.18 -7.21
N PRO A 114 2.20 2.81 -6.42
CA PRO A 114 1.44 2.11 -5.37
C PRO A 114 0.35 1.21 -5.91
N PHE A 115 -0.14 1.49 -7.13
CA PHE A 115 -1.18 0.70 -7.77
C PHE A 115 -0.89 0.58 -9.26
N ARG A 116 -0.76 -0.66 -9.72
CA ARG A 116 -0.73 -0.98 -11.15
C ARG A 116 -1.51 -2.25 -11.40
N ILE A 117 -2.76 -2.09 -11.80
CA ILE A 117 -3.69 -3.19 -12.05
C ILE A 117 -3.74 -3.51 -13.54
N GLN A 118 -3.69 -4.78 -13.87
CA GLN A 118 -3.74 -5.33 -15.24
C GLN A 118 -4.79 -6.43 -15.32
N ASP A 119 -5.42 -6.57 -16.49
CA ASP A 119 -6.23 -7.74 -16.82
C ASP A 119 -5.36 -8.94 -17.25
N GLU A 120 -5.99 -10.08 -17.53
CA GLU A 120 -5.32 -11.32 -17.96
C GLU A 120 -4.52 -11.16 -19.26
N SER A 121 -4.89 -10.21 -20.11
CA SER A 121 -4.15 -9.89 -21.33
C SER A 121 -2.88 -9.05 -21.07
N GLY A 122 -2.70 -8.57 -19.84
CA GLY A 122 -1.62 -7.66 -19.45
C GLY A 122 -1.91 -6.19 -19.74
N ARG A 123 -3.12 -5.85 -20.21
CA ARG A 123 -3.52 -4.44 -20.40
C ARG A 123 -3.67 -3.75 -19.06
N VAL A 124 -3.01 -2.63 -18.89
CA VAL A 124 -3.15 -1.80 -17.69
C VAL A 124 -4.51 -1.13 -17.69
N ILE A 125 -5.33 -1.43 -16.68
CA ILE A 125 -6.68 -0.86 -16.49
C ILE A 125 -6.69 0.27 -15.48
N PHE A 126 -5.71 0.24 -14.55
CA PHE A 126 -5.55 1.29 -13.54
C PHE A 126 -4.08 1.48 -13.19
N LYS A 127 -3.67 2.72 -12.91
CA LYS A 127 -2.30 3.02 -12.48
C LYS A 127 -2.21 4.33 -11.71
N ASP A 128 -1.67 4.23 -10.49
CA ASP A 128 -1.15 5.34 -9.71
C ASP A 128 0.36 5.38 -9.78
N ARG A 129 0.93 6.58 -9.82
CA ARG A 129 2.38 6.76 -9.77
C ARG A 129 2.76 8.17 -9.37
N GLY A 130 3.89 8.29 -8.68
CA GLY A 130 4.50 9.60 -8.40
C GLY A 130 4.98 9.71 -6.97
N ASN A 131 4.85 10.90 -6.41
CA ASN A 131 5.26 11.24 -5.07
C ASN A 131 4.15 11.99 -4.36
N VAL A 132 3.92 11.66 -3.11
CA VAL A 132 3.01 12.36 -2.21
C VAL A 132 3.76 12.70 -0.94
N ALA A 133 3.62 13.91 -0.45
CA ALA A 133 4.08 14.30 0.88
C ALA A 133 2.87 14.64 1.76
N PHE A 134 2.99 14.34 3.03
CA PHE A 134 1.96 14.56 4.02
C PHE A 134 2.43 15.58 5.06
N ASP A 135 1.49 16.34 5.60
CA ASP A 135 1.72 17.16 6.79
C ASP A 135 1.57 16.32 8.07
N ARG A 136 1.79 16.96 9.22
CA ARG A 136 1.69 16.31 10.53
C ARG A 136 0.27 15.83 10.89
N ASP A 137 -0.74 16.36 10.21
CA ASP A 137 -2.13 15.98 10.42
C ASP A 137 -2.57 14.88 9.44
N GLY A 138 -1.61 14.37 8.61
CA GLY A 138 -1.85 13.32 7.62
C GLY A 138 -2.54 13.81 6.35
N ASN A 139 -2.67 15.14 6.15
CA ASN A 139 -3.22 15.66 4.92
C ASN A 139 -2.16 15.72 3.82
N ILE A 140 -2.59 15.63 2.57
CA ILE A 140 -1.69 15.80 1.43
C ILE A 140 -1.20 17.25 1.40
N ALA A 141 0.09 17.44 1.72
CA ALA A 141 0.76 18.74 1.65
C ALA A 141 1.25 19.04 0.22
N TRP A 142 1.59 18.00 -0.51
CA TRP A 142 2.12 18.11 -1.86
C TRP A 142 2.00 16.77 -2.60
N GLU A 143 1.67 16.83 -3.88
CA GLU A 143 1.65 15.67 -4.77
C GLU A 143 2.27 15.98 -6.13
N HIS A 144 2.87 14.97 -6.75
CA HIS A 144 3.38 15.03 -8.11
C HIS A 144 3.20 13.70 -8.82
N GLY A 145 2.53 13.73 -9.93
CA GLY A 145 2.13 12.56 -10.71
C GLY A 145 0.63 12.28 -10.60
N PRO A 146 0.11 11.37 -11.40
CA PRO A 146 -1.29 10.98 -11.34
C PRO A 146 -1.53 10.02 -10.16
N HIS A 147 -2.41 10.43 -9.25
CA HIS A 147 -2.85 9.65 -8.10
C HIS A 147 -4.39 9.55 -8.06
N PRO A 148 -5.03 8.93 -9.06
CA PRO A 148 -6.48 8.81 -9.08
C PRO A 148 -7.06 8.12 -7.84
N SER A 149 -6.36 7.17 -7.21
CA SER A 149 -6.82 6.52 -5.98
C SER A 149 -6.97 7.46 -4.79
N LEU A 150 -6.19 8.54 -4.73
CA LEU A 150 -6.29 9.54 -3.65
C LEU A 150 -7.50 10.46 -3.81
N HIS A 151 -7.95 10.66 -5.05
CA HIS A 151 -9.03 11.60 -5.38
C HIS A 151 -10.35 10.90 -5.68
N ASP A 152 -10.30 9.70 -6.22
CA ASP A 152 -11.47 8.88 -6.54
C ASP A 152 -11.18 7.40 -6.18
N PRO A 153 -11.53 6.97 -4.98
CA PRO A 153 -11.31 5.59 -4.54
C PRO A 153 -12.10 4.55 -5.37
N THR A 154 -13.07 4.99 -6.18
CA THR A 154 -13.82 4.11 -7.09
C THR A 154 -13.17 3.97 -8.46
N ALA A 155 -12.11 4.76 -8.74
CA ALA A 155 -11.46 4.83 -10.04
C ALA A 155 -10.82 3.51 -10.50
N GLY A 156 -10.50 2.61 -9.58
CA GLY A 156 -9.87 1.33 -9.89
C GLY A 156 -10.68 0.45 -10.83
N GLY A 157 -12.00 0.60 -10.85
CA GLY A 157 -12.87 -0.18 -11.75
C GLY A 157 -12.81 -1.69 -11.49
N ILE A 158 -12.18 -2.11 -10.38
CA ILE A 158 -11.98 -3.53 -10.02
C ILE A 158 -13.29 -4.31 -10.11
N CYS A 159 -14.37 -3.79 -9.49
CA CYS A 159 -15.68 -4.45 -9.51
C CYS A 159 -16.20 -4.64 -10.93
N ARG A 160 -16.10 -3.58 -11.77
CA ARG A 160 -16.58 -3.64 -13.15
C ARG A 160 -15.80 -4.67 -13.96
N ASP A 161 -14.50 -4.69 -13.82
CA ASP A 161 -13.63 -5.52 -14.65
C ASP A 161 -13.59 -6.99 -14.15
N LEU A 162 -13.95 -7.26 -12.89
CA LEU A 162 -14.18 -8.61 -12.35
C LEU A 162 -15.61 -9.15 -12.57
N SER A 163 -16.57 -8.31 -12.96
CA SER A 163 -17.97 -8.72 -13.17
C SER A 163 -18.31 -9.18 -14.60
N GLN A 164 -17.34 -9.23 -15.50
CA GLN A 164 -17.52 -9.55 -16.93
C GLN A 164 -17.51 -11.05 -17.22
#